data_641f9732b952d1a736af1253b7e8be13
#
_entry.id   641f9732b952d1a736af1253b7e8be13
#
_cell.length_a   1.000
_cell.length_b   1.000
_cell.length_c   1.000
_cell.angle_alpha   90.00
_cell.angle_beta   90.00
_cell.angle_gamma   90.00
#
_symmetry.space_group_name_H-M   'P 1'
#
loop_
_entity.id
_entity.type
_entity.pdbx_description
1 polymer ?
#
loop_
_entity_poly.entity_id
_entity_poly.type
_entity_poly.pdbx_seq_one_letter_code
_entity_poly.pdbx_strand_id
1 'polypeptide(L)'
;VIKKKDQAEDIIHNISKYANSQNKINMSDFNANDAYHVKMERLSRATPIPVARGKSTDYWFYERARGQYLVELSRQPTAAAKKEFKSRCPKNRCISKTVAAKCVMAYQGYPYIVSKGLETSFVYFSDMVSKGEFPEPSEQSYIEMISKVILFNSCDEIIKNLKFGGFKAQQDYYTVALIGKYYPELINSREIWNNQTINAETAKVIEELAYFVWEHFQNPTVPGVNIGQWCKKEDCWELLQSRYEA
;
A
#
# COMPACT_ATOMS: atom_id res chain seq x y z
N VAL A 1 9.54 54.48 -11.97
CA VAL A 1 8.21 53.93 -12.27
C VAL A 1 8.33 52.69 -13.14
N ILE A 2 9.20 52.65 -14.16
CA ILE A 2 9.39 51.50 -15.08
C ILE A 2 9.93 50.27 -14.32
N LYS A 3 10.93 50.42 -13.43
CA LYS A 3 11.49 49.32 -12.64
C LYS A 3 10.48 48.59 -11.72
N LYS A 4 9.43 49.28 -11.26
CA LYS A 4 8.38 48.63 -10.41
C LYS A 4 7.40 47.80 -11.23
N LYS A 5 7.22 48.11 -12.52
CA LYS A 5 6.30 47.35 -13.38
C LYS A 5 6.93 46.02 -13.81
N ASP A 6 8.21 46.03 -14.18
CA ASP A 6 8.95 44.83 -14.53
C ASP A 6 9.06 43.84 -13.36
N GLN A 7 9.31 44.37 -12.15
CA GLN A 7 9.31 43.53 -10.94
C GLN A 7 7.93 42.92 -10.61
N ALA A 8 6.85 43.65 -10.89
CA ALA A 8 5.50 43.13 -10.68
C ALA A 8 5.16 42.04 -11.71
N GLU A 9 5.57 42.18 -12.96
CA GLU A 9 5.38 41.16 -14.00
C GLU A 9 6.20 39.89 -13.72
N ASP A 10 7.44 40.03 -13.25
CA ASP A 10 8.27 38.90 -12.80
C ASP A 10 7.68 38.18 -11.59
N ILE A 11 7.13 38.91 -10.63
CA ILE A 11 6.45 38.32 -9.46
C ILE A 11 5.19 37.61 -9.92
N ILE A 12 4.36 38.17 -10.77
CA ILE A 12 3.14 37.54 -11.31
C ILE A 12 3.51 36.30 -12.13
N HIS A 13 4.56 36.39 -12.97
CA HIS A 13 5.04 35.26 -13.75
C HIS A 13 5.54 34.12 -12.84
N ASN A 14 6.31 34.43 -11.81
CA ASN A 14 6.79 33.46 -10.83
C ASN A 14 5.65 32.88 -9.99
N ILE A 15 4.69 33.68 -9.54
CA ILE A 15 3.49 33.20 -8.85
C ILE A 15 2.70 32.24 -9.76
N SER A 16 2.48 32.61 -11.03
CA SER A 16 1.79 31.75 -12.00
C SER A 16 2.55 30.46 -12.27
N LYS A 17 3.88 30.51 -12.39
CA LYS A 17 4.75 29.37 -12.57
C LYS A 17 4.73 28.44 -11.34
N TYR A 18 4.79 29.00 -10.15
CA TYR A 18 4.73 28.24 -8.90
C TYR A 18 3.31 27.75 -8.60
N ALA A 19 2.27 28.51 -8.93
CA ALA A 19 0.88 28.05 -8.81
C ALA A 19 0.56 26.92 -9.81
N ASN A 20 1.09 26.96 -11.03
CA ASN A 20 0.95 25.89 -12.02
C ASN A 20 1.88 24.70 -11.77
N SER A 21 2.96 24.87 -11.01
CA SER A 21 3.83 23.80 -10.52
C SER A 21 3.39 23.24 -9.18
N GLN A 22 2.31 23.77 -8.57
CA GLN A 22 1.68 23.09 -7.45
C GLN A 22 1.27 21.70 -7.92
N ASN A 23 1.91 20.70 -7.34
CA ASN A 23 1.59 19.31 -7.53
C ASN A 23 0.07 19.17 -7.53
N LYS A 24 -0.46 18.49 -8.55
CA LYS A 24 -1.86 18.11 -8.61
C LYS A 24 -2.27 17.57 -7.24
N ILE A 25 -3.10 18.32 -6.51
CA ILE A 25 -3.53 17.92 -5.17
C ILE A 25 -4.42 16.71 -5.39
N ASN A 26 -3.96 15.56 -4.92
CA ASN A 26 -4.68 14.31 -5.02
C ASN A 26 -5.69 14.21 -3.87
N MET A 27 -6.77 13.44 -4.05
CA MET A 27 -7.74 13.18 -2.98
C MET A 27 -7.07 12.65 -1.71
N SER A 28 -6.02 11.88 -1.86
CA SER A 28 -5.21 11.41 -0.73
C SER A 28 -4.56 12.53 0.09
N ASP A 29 -4.21 13.67 -0.52
CA ASP A 29 -3.65 14.80 0.21
C ASP A 29 -4.73 15.50 1.07
N PHE A 30 -5.96 15.63 0.57
CA PHE A 30 -7.10 16.17 1.35
C PHE A 30 -7.41 15.32 2.58
N ASN A 31 -7.41 14.00 2.44
CA ASN A 31 -7.72 13.07 3.53
C ASN A 31 -6.54 12.87 4.52
N ALA A 32 -5.48 13.70 4.44
CA ALA A 32 -4.37 13.60 5.38
C ALA A 32 -4.80 13.87 6.83
N ASN A 33 -5.80 14.70 7.06
CA ASN A 33 -6.32 15.06 8.39
C ASN A 33 -7.54 14.24 8.83
N ASP A 34 -7.93 13.22 8.06
CA ASP A 34 -8.97 12.30 8.44
C ASP A 34 -8.64 11.61 9.78
N ALA A 35 -9.65 11.50 10.66
CA ALA A 35 -9.48 10.97 12.01
C ALA A 35 -8.93 9.53 12.00
N TYR A 36 -9.34 8.71 11.03
CA TYR A 36 -8.83 7.35 10.84
C TYR A 36 -7.31 7.36 10.63
N HIS A 37 -6.82 8.17 9.69
CA HIS A 37 -5.40 8.22 9.36
C HIS A 37 -4.55 8.87 10.46
N VAL A 38 -5.11 9.85 11.20
CA VAL A 38 -4.47 10.44 12.38
C VAL A 38 -4.30 9.40 13.49
N LYS A 39 -5.32 8.56 13.73
CA LYS A 39 -5.22 7.46 14.71
C LYS A 39 -4.20 6.40 14.26
N MET A 40 -4.22 5.99 12.98
CA MET A 40 -3.25 5.02 12.43
C MET A 40 -1.80 5.52 12.55
N GLU A 41 -1.55 6.79 12.29
CA GLU A 41 -0.24 7.41 12.51
C GLU A 41 0.20 7.30 13.97
N ARG A 42 -0.67 7.65 14.93
CA ARG A 42 -0.38 7.56 16.38
C ARG A 42 -0.07 6.11 16.77
N LEU A 43 -0.87 5.17 16.33
CA LEU A 43 -0.64 3.74 16.58
C LEU A 43 0.71 3.29 16.02
N SER A 44 1.09 3.74 14.83
CA SER A 44 2.39 3.39 14.24
C SER A 44 3.58 3.85 15.08
N ARG A 45 3.44 4.92 15.85
CA ARG A 45 4.49 5.42 16.76
C ARG A 45 4.43 4.78 18.16
N ALA A 46 3.28 4.20 18.51
CA ALA A 46 3.03 3.61 19.83
C ALA A 46 3.21 2.09 19.87
N THR A 47 3.16 1.40 18.71
CA THR A 47 3.18 -0.05 18.61
C THR A 47 4.56 -0.51 18.12
N PRO A 48 5.50 -0.86 19.02
CA PRO A 48 6.82 -1.33 18.63
C PRO A 48 6.76 -2.75 18.06
N ILE A 49 7.67 -3.05 17.13
CA ILE A 49 7.83 -4.39 16.57
C ILE A 49 8.38 -5.30 17.68
N PRO A 50 7.81 -6.48 17.93
CA PRO A 50 8.32 -7.41 18.93
C PRO A 50 9.76 -7.85 18.64
N VAL A 51 10.54 -8.07 19.70
CA VAL A 51 11.87 -8.66 19.64
C VAL A 51 11.95 -9.83 20.59
N ALA A 52 12.80 -10.82 20.28
CA ALA A 52 12.92 -12.05 21.08
C ALA A 52 13.39 -11.78 22.52
N ARG A 53 14.16 -10.72 22.76
CA ARG A 53 14.62 -10.32 24.09
C ARG A 53 14.67 -8.79 24.23
N GLY A 54 14.25 -8.29 25.38
CA GLY A 54 14.29 -6.86 25.71
C GLY A 54 13.08 -6.08 25.21
N LYS A 55 13.21 -4.75 25.19
CA LYS A 55 12.19 -3.84 24.64
C LYS A 55 12.61 -3.40 23.25
N SER A 56 11.73 -3.64 22.27
CA SER A 56 11.94 -3.09 20.93
C SER A 56 11.75 -1.58 20.95
N THR A 57 12.58 -0.91 20.18
CA THR A 57 12.42 0.51 19.85
C THR A 57 12.07 0.71 18.38
N ASP A 58 12.03 -0.37 17.61
CA ASP A 58 11.75 -0.33 16.18
C ASP A 58 10.26 -0.32 15.92
N TYR A 59 9.84 0.38 14.89
CA TYR A 59 8.44 0.45 14.48
C TYR A 59 8.29 0.68 12.98
N TRP A 60 7.09 0.37 12.47
CA TRP A 60 6.68 0.78 11.14
C TRP A 60 6.30 2.25 11.15
N PHE A 61 6.73 2.97 10.12
CA PHE A 61 6.39 4.38 9.94
C PHE A 61 5.20 4.51 9.00
N TYR A 62 4.02 4.78 9.56
CA TYR A 62 2.85 5.10 8.76
C TYR A 62 2.90 6.57 8.33
N GLU A 63 3.00 6.80 7.03
CA GLU A 63 3.09 8.12 6.42
C GLU A 63 1.69 8.59 6.03
N ARG A 64 1.10 9.42 6.90
CA ARG A 64 -0.22 10.00 6.72
C ARG A 64 -0.22 11.12 5.68
N ALA A 65 0.80 11.94 5.70
CA ALA A 65 1.03 13.01 4.75
C ALA A 65 2.26 12.72 3.90
N ARG A 66 2.19 13.09 2.63
CA ARG A 66 3.26 12.84 1.65
C ARG A 66 4.60 13.43 2.12
N GLY A 67 5.64 12.61 2.14
CA GLY A 67 6.98 13.02 2.54
C GLY A 67 7.20 13.23 4.04
N GLN A 68 6.24 12.85 4.87
CA GLN A 68 6.29 13.03 6.33
C GLN A 68 7.53 12.37 6.96
N TYR A 69 7.93 11.19 6.48
CA TYR A 69 9.15 10.53 6.93
C TYR A 69 10.40 11.40 6.74
N LEU A 70 10.53 12.02 5.58
CA LEU A 70 11.68 12.89 5.29
C LEU A 70 11.65 14.17 6.14
N VAL A 71 10.46 14.71 6.39
CA VAL A 71 10.28 15.87 7.26
C VAL A 71 10.68 15.52 8.69
N GLU A 72 10.21 14.40 9.25
CA GLU A 72 10.58 13.96 10.60
C GLU A 72 12.07 13.64 10.72
N LEU A 73 12.67 13.01 9.70
CA LEU A 73 14.11 12.78 9.63
C LEU A 73 14.91 14.10 9.59
N SER A 74 14.43 15.10 8.83
CA SER A 74 15.12 16.39 8.73
C SER A 74 15.12 17.17 10.04
N ARG A 75 14.09 16.99 10.86
CA ARG A 75 13.93 17.62 12.17
C ARG A 75 14.82 17.03 13.26
N GLN A 76 15.47 15.89 12.99
CA GLN A 76 16.42 15.32 13.96
C GLN A 76 17.62 16.25 14.15
N PRO A 77 17.95 16.65 15.40
CA PRO A 77 18.86 17.77 15.66
C PRO A 77 20.32 17.46 15.32
N THR A 78 20.72 16.19 15.33
CA THR A 78 22.11 15.78 15.12
C THR A 78 22.24 14.65 14.10
N ALA A 79 23.43 14.45 13.55
CA ALA A 79 23.71 13.30 12.69
C ALA A 79 23.50 11.95 13.42
N ALA A 80 23.83 11.88 14.72
CA ALA A 80 23.58 10.72 15.56
C ALA A 80 22.07 10.44 15.70
N ALA A 81 21.26 11.45 16.00
CA ALA A 81 19.81 11.32 16.09
C ALA A 81 19.18 10.91 14.75
N LYS A 82 19.68 11.42 13.61
CA LYS A 82 19.25 10.97 12.27
C LYS A 82 19.59 9.50 12.02
N LYS A 83 20.75 9.05 12.45
CA LYS A 83 21.17 7.64 12.33
C LYS A 83 20.28 6.74 13.19
N GLU A 84 20.02 7.14 14.43
CA GLU A 84 19.12 6.44 15.35
C GLU A 84 17.70 6.35 14.78
N PHE A 85 17.12 7.46 14.28
CA PHE A 85 15.81 7.47 13.65
C PHE A 85 15.74 6.47 12.48
N LYS A 86 16.73 6.45 11.59
CA LYS A 86 16.81 5.50 10.48
C LYS A 86 16.95 4.04 10.94
N SER A 87 17.63 3.80 12.07
CA SER A 87 17.77 2.46 12.64
C SER A 87 16.43 1.96 13.18
N ARG A 88 15.77 2.80 13.99
CA ARG A 88 14.46 2.46 14.58
C ARG A 88 13.32 2.38 13.57
N CYS A 89 13.42 3.16 12.52
CA CYS A 89 12.41 3.27 11.48
C CYS A 89 13.06 3.25 10.10
N PRO A 90 13.56 2.10 9.64
CA PRO A 90 14.23 1.99 8.36
C PRO A 90 13.25 2.24 7.20
N LYS A 91 13.76 2.72 6.07
CA LYS A 91 12.94 3.14 4.93
C LYS A 91 12.05 2.02 4.37
N ASN A 92 12.48 0.77 4.43
CA ASN A 92 11.68 -0.39 4.02
C ASN A 92 10.51 -0.70 4.97
N ARG A 93 10.46 -0.09 6.15
CA ARG A 93 9.32 -0.10 7.08
C ARG A 93 8.54 1.23 7.08
N CYS A 94 8.75 2.07 6.07
CA CYS A 94 7.94 3.26 5.84
C CYS A 94 6.84 2.94 4.83
N ILE A 95 5.59 3.10 5.23
CA ILE A 95 4.42 2.82 4.41
C ILE A 95 3.52 4.04 4.32
N SER A 96 3.21 4.51 3.11
CA SER A 96 2.22 5.56 2.93
C SER A 96 0.81 5.02 3.08
N LYS A 97 -0.13 5.87 3.50
CA LYS A 97 -1.55 5.52 3.61
C LYS A 97 -2.13 4.96 2.30
N THR A 98 -1.70 5.48 1.14
CA THR A 98 -2.16 5.00 -0.17
C THR A 98 -1.66 3.60 -0.49
N VAL A 99 -0.42 3.28 -0.15
CA VAL A 99 0.14 1.93 -0.33
C VAL A 99 -0.47 0.96 0.67
N ALA A 100 -0.67 1.37 1.93
CA ALA A 100 -1.37 0.55 2.92
C ALA A 100 -2.81 0.22 2.47
N ALA A 101 -3.55 1.23 2.00
CA ALA A 101 -4.89 1.05 1.42
C ALA A 101 -4.88 0.07 0.24
N LYS A 102 -3.92 0.19 -0.68
CA LYS A 102 -3.74 -0.75 -1.80
C LYS A 102 -3.62 -2.21 -1.31
N CYS A 103 -2.77 -2.47 -0.32
CA CYS A 103 -2.55 -3.82 0.20
C CYS A 103 -3.83 -4.38 0.87
N VAL A 104 -4.53 -3.53 1.63
CA VAL A 104 -5.80 -3.90 2.27
C VAL A 104 -6.86 -4.18 1.21
N MET A 105 -7.03 -3.32 0.21
CA MET A 105 -8.03 -3.48 -0.86
C MET A 105 -7.77 -4.73 -1.70
N ALA A 106 -6.51 -5.05 -2.02
CA ALA A 106 -6.17 -6.30 -2.70
C ALA A 106 -6.62 -7.51 -1.86
N TYR A 107 -6.26 -7.55 -0.57
CA TYR A 107 -6.64 -8.64 0.34
C TYR A 107 -8.16 -8.79 0.52
N GLN A 108 -8.90 -7.68 0.48
CA GLN A 108 -10.36 -7.66 0.60
C GLN A 108 -11.11 -8.11 -0.67
N GLY A 109 -10.39 -8.54 -1.71
CA GLY A 109 -11.01 -9.04 -2.95
C GLY A 109 -11.35 -7.97 -3.98
N TYR A 110 -10.66 -6.83 -3.95
CA TYR A 110 -10.82 -5.74 -4.93
C TYR A 110 -9.59 -5.56 -5.85
N PRO A 111 -9.01 -6.65 -6.43
CA PRO A 111 -7.80 -6.54 -7.25
C PRO A 111 -8.03 -5.69 -8.51
N TYR A 112 -9.24 -5.69 -9.07
CA TYR A 112 -9.62 -4.88 -10.23
C TYR A 112 -9.67 -3.38 -9.91
N ILE A 113 -10.01 -2.98 -8.69
CA ILE A 113 -9.93 -1.58 -8.23
C ILE A 113 -8.46 -1.17 -8.05
N VAL A 114 -7.66 -2.04 -7.42
CA VAL A 114 -6.22 -1.81 -7.22
C VAL A 114 -5.50 -1.66 -8.56
N SER A 115 -5.90 -2.42 -9.57
CA SER A 115 -5.36 -2.35 -10.94
C SER A 115 -5.62 -1.00 -11.63
N LYS A 116 -6.60 -0.21 -11.17
CA LYS A 116 -6.87 1.15 -11.70
C LYS A 116 -5.86 2.19 -11.19
N GLY A 117 -5.08 1.87 -10.16
CA GLY A 117 -4.01 2.72 -9.61
C GLY A 117 -4.21 3.11 -8.14
N LEU A 118 -3.14 3.66 -7.55
CA LEU A 118 -3.09 3.96 -6.12
C LEU A 118 -4.16 4.95 -5.65
N GLU A 119 -4.39 6.03 -6.40
CA GLU A 119 -5.38 7.05 -6.04
C GLU A 119 -6.80 6.50 -6.11
N THR A 120 -7.13 5.74 -7.14
CA THR A 120 -8.45 5.09 -7.26
C THR A 120 -8.67 4.12 -6.10
N SER A 121 -7.69 3.28 -5.81
CA SER A 121 -7.73 2.34 -4.68
C SER A 121 -7.92 3.06 -3.35
N PHE A 122 -7.22 4.19 -3.15
CA PHE A 122 -7.33 4.99 -1.93
C PHE A 122 -8.71 5.65 -1.78
N VAL A 123 -9.31 6.15 -2.87
CA VAL A 123 -10.66 6.74 -2.85
C VAL A 123 -11.69 5.69 -2.43
N TYR A 124 -11.64 4.48 -3.00
CA TYR A 124 -12.53 3.38 -2.60
C TYR A 124 -12.32 2.97 -1.13
N PHE A 125 -11.07 2.84 -0.70
CA PHE A 125 -10.76 2.57 0.71
C PHE A 125 -11.33 3.63 1.64
N SER A 126 -11.16 4.92 1.33
CA SER A 126 -11.67 6.03 2.14
C SER A 126 -13.20 6.06 2.20
N ASP A 127 -13.88 5.71 1.10
CA ASP A 127 -15.33 5.57 1.06
C ASP A 127 -15.80 4.45 2.00
N MET A 128 -15.16 3.27 1.95
CA MET A 128 -15.46 2.15 2.85
C MET A 128 -15.21 2.50 4.32
N VAL A 129 -14.12 3.23 4.63
CA VAL A 129 -13.84 3.74 5.98
C VAL A 129 -14.97 4.67 6.44
N SER A 130 -15.41 5.60 5.57
CA SER A 130 -16.49 6.55 5.91
C SER A 130 -17.84 5.89 6.13
N LYS A 131 -18.08 4.74 5.50
CA LYS A 131 -19.29 3.90 5.68
C LYS A 131 -19.22 2.98 6.91
N GLY A 132 -18.07 2.96 7.63
CA GLY A 132 -17.87 2.10 8.79
C GLY A 132 -17.63 0.62 8.44
N GLU A 133 -17.24 0.32 7.20
CA GLU A 133 -16.94 -1.05 6.76
C GLU A 133 -15.57 -1.55 7.31
N PHE A 134 -14.75 -0.63 7.79
CA PHE A 134 -13.52 -0.94 8.52
C PHE A 134 -13.68 -0.63 10.01
N PRO A 135 -13.09 -1.43 10.90
CA PRO A 135 -13.13 -1.17 12.33
C PRO A 135 -12.42 0.13 12.67
N GLU A 136 -12.85 0.77 13.75
CA GLU A 136 -12.13 1.91 14.32
C GLU A 136 -10.65 1.54 14.58
N PRO A 137 -9.71 2.45 14.26
CA PRO A 137 -8.29 2.18 14.46
C PRO A 137 -7.97 1.83 15.92
N SER A 138 -7.37 0.66 16.11
CA SER A 138 -6.90 0.09 17.36
C SER A 138 -5.52 -0.53 17.12
N GLU A 139 -4.81 -0.92 18.18
CA GLU A 139 -3.55 -1.65 18.03
C GLU A 139 -3.75 -2.91 17.17
N GLN A 140 -4.83 -3.64 17.40
CA GLN A 140 -5.14 -4.86 16.65
C GLN A 140 -5.37 -4.57 15.16
N SER A 141 -6.22 -3.58 14.82
CA SER A 141 -6.47 -3.23 13.42
C SER A 141 -5.23 -2.66 12.71
N TYR A 142 -4.35 -1.98 13.46
CA TYR A 142 -3.06 -1.53 12.94
C TYR A 142 -2.13 -2.72 12.63
N ILE A 143 -2.01 -3.68 13.54
CA ILE A 143 -1.23 -4.91 13.33
C ILE A 143 -1.77 -5.69 12.13
N GLU A 144 -3.08 -5.84 12.00
CA GLU A 144 -3.72 -6.49 10.85
C GLU A 144 -3.42 -5.77 9.53
N MET A 145 -3.46 -4.45 9.51
CA MET A 145 -3.09 -3.67 8.32
C MET A 145 -1.64 -3.91 7.92
N ILE A 146 -0.70 -3.82 8.87
CA ILE A 146 0.73 -4.04 8.58
C ILE A 146 1.00 -5.49 8.17
N SER A 147 0.31 -6.46 8.76
CA SER A 147 0.43 -7.87 8.37
C SER A 147 0.00 -8.10 6.91
N LYS A 148 -1.06 -7.41 6.45
CA LYS A 148 -1.46 -7.41 5.02
C LYS A 148 -0.42 -6.75 4.12
N VAL A 149 0.28 -5.71 4.61
CA VAL A 149 1.40 -5.09 3.89
C VAL A 149 2.58 -6.07 3.78
N ILE A 150 2.94 -6.76 4.86
CA ILE A 150 4.01 -7.77 4.86
C ILE A 150 3.66 -8.91 3.90
N LEU A 151 2.44 -9.44 3.97
CA LEU A 151 1.94 -10.46 3.04
C LEU A 151 2.06 -10.01 1.59
N PHE A 152 1.60 -8.78 1.29
CA PHE A 152 1.65 -8.23 -0.07
C PHE A 152 3.10 -8.12 -0.57
N ASN A 153 4.01 -7.61 0.25
CA ASN A 153 5.42 -7.47 -0.10
C ASN A 153 6.09 -8.83 -0.33
N SER A 154 5.76 -9.83 0.50
CA SER A 154 6.25 -11.21 0.33
C SER A 154 5.72 -11.83 -0.96
N CYS A 155 4.44 -11.62 -1.29
CA CYS A 155 3.84 -12.05 -2.55
C CYS A 155 4.54 -11.41 -3.76
N ASP A 156 4.79 -10.09 -3.71
CA ASP A 156 5.52 -9.36 -4.76
C ASP A 156 6.94 -9.91 -4.96
N GLU A 157 7.63 -10.24 -3.88
CA GLU A 157 8.98 -10.83 -3.93
C GLU A 157 8.98 -12.25 -4.51
N ILE A 158 8.06 -13.10 -4.09
CA ILE A 158 7.90 -14.46 -4.61
C ILE A 158 7.62 -14.41 -6.12
N ILE A 159 6.64 -13.61 -6.56
CA ILE A 159 6.27 -13.47 -7.98
C ILE A 159 7.43 -12.92 -8.82
N LYS A 160 8.26 -12.02 -8.27
CA LYS A 160 9.49 -11.56 -8.92
C LYS A 160 10.46 -12.69 -9.20
N ASN A 161 10.59 -13.61 -8.26
CA ASN A 161 11.51 -14.74 -8.38
C ASN A 161 11.01 -15.82 -9.37
N LEU A 162 9.69 -15.94 -9.54
CA LEU A 162 9.07 -16.84 -10.54
C LEU A 162 9.30 -16.39 -11.98
N LYS A 163 9.75 -15.13 -12.20
CA LYS A 163 10.13 -14.58 -13.52
C LYS A 163 9.03 -14.65 -14.57
N PHE A 164 7.78 -14.51 -14.18
CA PHE A 164 6.68 -14.37 -15.14
C PHE A 164 6.91 -13.16 -16.07
N GLY A 165 6.60 -13.32 -17.35
CA GLY A 165 6.61 -12.22 -18.31
C GLY A 165 5.37 -11.33 -18.16
N GLY A 166 5.51 -10.01 -18.29
CA GLY A 166 4.37 -9.10 -18.39
C GLY A 166 3.74 -8.69 -17.06
N PHE A 167 2.49 -8.67 -16.90
CA PHE A 167 1.56 -8.08 -15.93
C PHE A 167 1.79 -8.35 -14.43
N LYS A 168 3.02 -8.22 -13.97
CA LYS A 168 3.45 -8.56 -12.62
C LYS A 168 2.65 -7.86 -11.50
N ALA A 169 2.41 -6.57 -11.63
CA ALA A 169 1.66 -5.82 -10.62
C ALA A 169 0.22 -6.30 -10.48
N GLN A 170 -0.41 -6.71 -11.58
CA GLN A 170 -1.74 -7.29 -11.56
C GLN A 170 -1.72 -8.70 -10.97
N GLN A 171 -0.68 -9.47 -11.21
CA GLN A 171 -0.49 -10.79 -10.59
C GLN A 171 -0.43 -10.70 -9.08
N ASP A 172 0.35 -9.75 -8.52
CA ASP A 172 0.43 -9.50 -7.09
C ASP A 172 -0.95 -9.23 -6.48
N TYR A 173 -1.75 -8.37 -7.15
CA TYR A 173 -3.06 -7.95 -6.66
C TYR A 173 -4.06 -9.12 -6.64
N TYR A 174 -4.10 -9.90 -7.70
CA TYR A 174 -5.01 -11.02 -7.86
C TYR A 174 -4.62 -12.21 -6.97
N THR A 175 -3.33 -12.50 -6.83
CA THR A 175 -2.83 -13.55 -5.93
C THR A 175 -3.17 -13.24 -4.47
N VAL A 176 -2.93 -11.99 -4.02
CA VAL A 176 -3.29 -11.56 -2.66
C VAL A 176 -4.81 -11.61 -2.43
N ALA A 177 -5.60 -11.28 -3.45
CA ALA A 177 -7.07 -11.36 -3.37
C ALA A 177 -7.57 -12.81 -3.21
N LEU A 178 -6.97 -13.77 -3.92
CA LEU A 178 -7.29 -15.20 -3.75
C LEU A 178 -6.95 -15.68 -2.33
N ILE A 179 -5.80 -15.26 -1.78
CA ILE A 179 -5.43 -15.60 -0.40
C ILE A 179 -6.47 -15.06 0.58
N GLY A 180 -6.84 -13.79 0.46
CA GLY A 180 -7.81 -13.18 1.35
C GLY A 180 -9.18 -13.84 1.31
N LYS A 181 -9.57 -14.36 0.14
CA LYS A 181 -10.88 -15.02 -0.04
C LYS A 181 -10.88 -16.49 0.35
N TYR A 182 -9.87 -17.26 -0.05
CA TYR A 182 -9.91 -18.73 0.05
C TYR A 182 -9.00 -19.30 1.13
N TYR A 183 -8.06 -18.50 1.65
CA TYR A 183 -7.07 -18.92 2.66
C TYR A 183 -6.91 -17.93 3.82
N PRO A 184 -8.01 -17.31 4.34
CA PRO A 184 -7.90 -16.32 5.41
C PRO A 184 -7.26 -16.92 6.69
N GLU A 185 -7.41 -18.23 6.91
CA GLU A 185 -6.84 -18.97 8.06
C GLU A 185 -5.31 -19.01 8.05
N LEU A 186 -4.67 -18.93 6.88
CA LEU A 186 -3.21 -18.88 6.78
C LEU A 186 -2.64 -17.53 7.25
N ILE A 187 -3.49 -16.51 7.39
CA ILE A 187 -3.06 -15.14 7.70
C ILE A 187 -3.26 -14.86 9.19
N ASN A 188 -2.37 -15.43 9.99
CA ASN A 188 -2.29 -15.09 11.41
C ASN A 188 -1.55 -13.75 11.57
N SER A 189 -2.30 -12.67 11.69
CA SER A 189 -1.75 -11.30 11.77
C SER A 189 -0.79 -11.13 12.94
N ARG A 190 -1.02 -11.77 14.07
CA ARG A 190 -0.13 -11.69 15.25
C ARG A 190 1.19 -12.42 14.99
N GLU A 191 1.16 -13.57 14.32
CA GLU A 191 2.36 -14.31 13.94
C GLU A 191 3.19 -13.54 12.92
N ILE A 192 2.57 -13.02 11.86
CA ILE A 192 3.23 -12.20 10.84
C ILE A 192 3.83 -10.95 11.47
N TRP A 193 3.11 -10.28 12.39
CA TRP A 193 3.61 -9.12 13.11
C TRP A 193 4.84 -9.47 13.97
N ASN A 194 4.79 -10.57 14.71
CA ASN A 194 5.88 -11.00 15.59
C ASN A 194 7.14 -11.38 14.80
N ASN A 195 6.97 -12.09 13.68
CA ASN A 195 8.07 -12.59 12.86
C ASN A 195 8.50 -11.61 11.77
N GLN A 196 7.71 -10.56 11.46
CA GLN A 196 7.90 -9.62 10.36
C GLN A 196 8.05 -10.29 8.99
N THR A 197 7.48 -11.47 8.83
CA THR A 197 7.49 -12.29 7.62
C THR A 197 6.30 -13.26 7.64
N ILE A 198 5.97 -13.84 6.49
CA ILE A 198 5.03 -14.96 6.36
C ILE A 198 5.75 -16.28 6.65
N ASN A 199 5.00 -17.31 6.97
CA ASN A 199 5.54 -18.66 7.15
C ASN A 199 5.72 -19.40 5.81
N ALA A 200 6.39 -20.57 5.84
CA ALA A 200 6.69 -21.34 4.64
C ALA A 200 5.44 -21.93 3.95
N GLU A 201 4.40 -22.26 4.71
CA GLU A 201 3.13 -22.75 4.18
C GLU A 201 2.44 -21.67 3.36
N THR A 202 2.32 -20.46 3.92
CA THR A 202 1.77 -19.29 3.19
C THR A 202 2.59 -18.99 1.93
N ALA A 203 3.91 -19.06 2.00
CA ALA A 203 4.78 -18.82 0.84
C ALA A 203 4.52 -19.84 -0.29
N LYS A 204 4.34 -21.12 0.05
CA LYS A 204 4.02 -22.17 -0.93
C LYS A 204 2.68 -21.94 -1.61
N VAL A 205 1.64 -21.60 -0.82
CA VAL A 205 0.31 -21.26 -1.38
C VAL A 205 0.39 -20.05 -2.31
N ILE A 206 1.19 -19.02 -1.96
CA ILE A 206 1.42 -17.88 -2.85
C ILE A 206 2.00 -18.32 -4.20
N GLU A 207 3.00 -19.22 -4.21
CA GLU A 207 3.59 -19.72 -5.46
C GLU A 207 2.54 -20.44 -6.31
N GLU A 208 1.76 -21.34 -5.73
CA GLU A 208 0.71 -22.10 -6.43
C GLU A 208 -0.35 -21.14 -7.02
N LEU A 209 -0.83 -20.19 -6.24
CA LEU A 209 -1.82 -19.21 -6.69
C LEU A 209 -1.25 -18.25 -7.73
N ALA A 210 0.03 -17.89 -7.64
CA ALA A 210 0.68 -17.03 -8.62
C ALA A 210 0.74 -17.69 -10.01
N TYR A 211 1.01 -19.00 -10.08
CA TYR A 211 0.93 -19.75 -11.33
C TYR A 211 -0.50 -19.79 -11.88
N PHE A 212 -1.48 -20.03 -11.03
CA PHE A 212 -2.89 -20.05 -11.43
C PHE A 212 -3.35 -18.69 -11.97
N VAL A 213 -2.99 -17.59 -11.32
CA VAL A 213 -3.29 -16.22 -11.78
C VAL A 213 -2.58 -15.93 -13.12
N TRP A 214 -1.32 -16.36 -13.25
CA TRP A 214 -0.59 -16.21 -14.51
C TRP A 214 -1.27 -16.93 -15.67
N GLU A 215 -1.66 -18.19 -15.46
CA GLU A 215 -2.41 -18.98 -16.46
C GLU A 215 -3.74 -18.32 -16.81
N HIS A 216 -4.45 -17.78 -15.84
CA HIS A 216 -5.69 -17.05 -16.09
C HIS A 216 -5.46 -15.87 -17.04
N PHE A 217 -4.40 -15.09 -16.86
CA PHE A 217 -4.08 -13.96 -17.72
C PHE A 217 -3.59 -14.37 -19.11
N GLN A 218 -3.00 -15.56 -19.26
CA GLN A 218 -2.63 -16.11 -20.56
C GLN A 218 -3.83 -16.64 -21.36
N ASN A 219 -4.95 -16.94 -20.68
CA ASN A 219 -6.16 -17.54 -21.27
C ASN A 219 -7.39 -16.63 -21.10
N PRO A 220 -7.40 -15.41 -21.68
CA PRO A 220 -8.57 -14.54 -21.63
C PRO A 220 -9.72 -15.15 -22.43
N THR A 221 -10.97 -14.84 -22.06
CA THR A 221 -12.17 -15.32 -22.76
C THR A 221 -12.31 -14.76 -24.17
N VAL A 222 -11.75 -13.59 -24.42
CA VAL A 222 -11.78 -12.92 -25.73
C VAL A 222 -10.35 -12.86 -26.28
N PRO A 223 -10.09 -13.48 -27.45
CA PRO A 223 -8.77 -13.39 -28.10
C PRO A 223 -8.38 -11.93 -28.38
N GLY A 224 -7.11 -11.60 -28.11
CA GLY A 224 -6.57 -10.26 -28.35
C GLY A 224 -6.98 -9.19 -27.35
N VAL A 225 -7.63 -9.55 -26.24
CA VAL A 225 -7.96 -8.59 -25.19
C VAL A 225 -6.67 -7.99 -24.59
N ASN A 226 -6.69 -6.68 -24.35
CA ASN A 226 -5.61 -6.03 -23.61
C ASN A 226 -5.71 -6.41 -22.13
N ILE A 227 -4.81 -7.26 -21.65
CA ILE A 227 -4.80 -7.77 -20.26
C ILE A 227 -4.74 -6.63 -19.25
N GLY A 228 -3.92 -5.59 -19.51
CA GLY A 228 -3.81 -4.42 -18.63
C GLY A 228 -5.10 -3.59 -18.51
N GLN A 229 -6.05 -3.72 -19.45
CA GLN A 229 -7.38 -3.13 -19.35
C GLN A 229 -8.40 -4.12 -18.78
N TRP A 230 -8.27 -5.41 -19.12
CA TRP A 230 -9.16 -6.43 -18.61
C TRP A 230 -9.06 -6.60 -17.10
N CYS A 231 -7.84 -6.66 -16.55
CA CYS A 231 -7.63 -6.77 -15.09
C CYS A 231 -8.14 -5.56 -14.27
N LYS A 232 -8.59 -4.47 -14.92
CA LYS A 232 -9.27 -3.34 -14.26
C LYS A 232 -10.77 -3.51 -14.15
N LYS A 233 -11.30 -4.59 -14.68
CA LYS A 233 -12.73 -4.88 -14.70
C LYS A 233 -13.05 -5.99 -13.69
N GLU A 234 -14.22 -5.89 -13.10
CA GLU A 234 -14.72 -6.85 -12.12
C GLU A 234 -14.93 -8.24 -12.74
N ASP A 235 -15.39 -8.30 -13.99
CA ASP A 235 -15.58 -9.54 -14.73
C ASP A 235 -14.29 -10.41 -14.83
N CYS A 236 -13.11 -9.78 -14.87
CA CYS A 236 -11.84 -10.50 -14.81
C CYS A 236 -11.66 -11.21 -13.47
N TRP A 237 -12.03 -10.56 -12.37
CA TRP A 237 -11.97 -11.14 -11.04
C TRP A 237 -13.01 -12.24 -10.84
N GLU A 238 -14.25 -12.01 -11.26
CA GLU A 238 -15.32 -13.01 -11.18
C GLU A 238 -14.98 -14.27 -11.97
N LEU A 239 -14.42 -14.11 -13.17
CA LEU A 239 -13.99 -15.26 -13.98
C LEU A 239 -12.84 -16.03 -13.32
N LEU A 240 -11.86 -15.33 -12.72
CA LEU A 240 -10.78 -15.99 -12.00
C LEU A 240 -11.33 -16.84 -10.85
N GLN A 241 -12.28 -16.30 -10.08
CA GLN A 241 -12.94 -17.02 -8.99
C GLN A 241 -13.68 -18.26 -9.51
N SER A 242 -14.48 -18.09 -10.56
CA SER A 242 -15.22 -19.20 -11.16
C SER A 242 -14.30 -20.32 -11.66
N ARG A 243 -13.13 -19.98 -12.20
CA ARG A 243 -12.10 -20.95 -12.61
C ARG A 243 -11.42 -21.64 -11.42
N TYR A 244 -11.30 -20.92 -10.31
CA TYR A 244 -10.67 -21.45 -9.11
C TYR A 244 -11.60 -22.43 -8.35
N GLU A 245 -12.90 -22.19 -8.42
CA GLU A 245 -13.94 -23.00 -7.77
C GLU A 245 -14.35 -24.23 -8.61
N ALA A 246 -13.92 -24.34 -9.88
CA ALA A 246 -14.26 -25.43 -10.81
C ALA A 246 -13.31 -26.63 -10.68
#